data_94a0fe9ad6e763414a3e273c1467b901
#
_entry.id   94a0fe9ad6e763414a3e273c1467b901
#
_cell.length_a   1.000
_cell.length_b   1.000
_cell.length_c   1.000
_cell.angle_alpha   90.00
_cell.angle_beta   90.00
_cell.angle_gamma   90.00
#
_symmetry.space_group_name_H-M   'P 1'
#
loop_
_entity.id
_entity.type
_entity.pdbx_description
1 polymer ?
#
loop_
_entity_poly.entity_id
_entity_poly.type
_entity_poly.pdbx_seq_one_letter_code
_entity_poly.pdbx_strand_id
1 'polypeptide(L)'
;IKRVEQVRDVFVFCIFTGLAFSDVKDLSPEHLVKDNKGELWIRKNRQKTKIMCNIPVLPVAASILEKYKNVAECTGKLLPVFSNQRMNSYLKEIADVCGIHKNLSTHTARHSYATSICLANGVSMENVAKMLGHADTSVTKHYARVLDQNIFKDMQKVNSCL
;
A
#
# COMPACT_ATOMS: atom_id res chain seq x y z
N ILE A 1 7.98 -3.07 -22.89
CA ILE A 1 8.16 -4.04 -21.82
C ILE A 1 8.64 -3.35 -20.53
N LYS A 2 9.78 -2.62 -20.51
CA LYS A 2 10.30 -1.95 -19.30
C LYS A 2 9.28 -0.99 -18.63
N ARG A 3 8.50 -0.26 -19.40
CA ARG A 3 7.47 0.67 -18.89
C ARG A 3 6.32 -0.04 -18.18
N VAL A 4 5.87 -1.16 -18.74
CA VAL A 4 4.81 -2.00 -18.14
C VAL A 4 5.30 -2.63 -16.83
N GLU A 5 6.54 -3.09 -16.80
CA GLU A 5 7.19 -3.61 -15.60
C GLU A 5 7.26 -2.55 -14.48
N GLN A 6 7.68 -1.33 -14.81
CA GLN A 6 7.73 -0.22 -13.84
C GLN A 6 6.33 0.09 -13.26
N VAL A 7 5.30 0.11 -14.11
CA VAL A 7 3.92 0.36 -13.66
C VAL A 7 3.41 -0.78 -12.78
N ARG A 8 3.68 -2.04 -13.15
CA ARG A 8 3.38 -3.21 -12.31
C ARG A 8 4.03 -3.09 -10.93
N ASP A 9 5.31 -2.79 -10.89
CA ASP A 9 6.07 -2.71 -9.64
C ASP A 9 5.56 -1.57 -8.74
N VAL A 10 5.26 -0.40 -9.30
CA VAL A 10 4.65 0.70 -8.55
C VAL A 10 3.26 0.31 -8.03
N PHE A 11 2.45 -0.38 -8.84
CA PHE A 11 1.13 -0.84 -8.43
C PHE A 11 1.22 -1.87 -7.30
N VAL A 12 2.11 -2.86 -7.42
CA VAL A 12 2.38 -3.85 -6.37
C VAL A 12 2.88 -3.17 -5.09
N PHE A 13 3.78 -2.21 -5.21
CA PHE A 13 4.23 -1.41 -4.07
C PHE A 13 3.06 -0.71 -3.36
N CYS A 14 2.11 -0.15 -4.10
CA CYS A 14 0.90 0.45 -3.53
C CYS A 14 -0.02 -0.59 -2.85
N ILE A 15 -0.09 -1.83 -3.36
CA ILE A 15 -0.83 -2.93 -2.71
C ILE A 15 -0.23 -3.27 -1.34
N PHE A 16 1.10 -3.18 -1.17
CA PHE A 16 1.79 -3.55 0.06
C PHE A 16 2.14 -2.37 0.98
N THR A 17 1.79 -1.15 0.61
CA THR A 17 2.00 0.05 1.44
C THR A 17 0.75 0.88 1.67
N GLY A 18 -0.27 0.73 0.82
CA GLY A 18 -1.49 1.53 0.88
C GLY A 18 -1.31 3.01 0.51
N LEU A 19 -0.15 3.41 -0.01
CA LEU A 19 0.08 4.80 -0.42
C LEU A 19 -0.85 5.23 -1.56
N ALA A 20 -1.36 6.45 -1.49
CA ALA A 20 -2.09 7.07 -2.59
C ALA A 20 -1.14 7.46 -3.73
N PHE A 21 -1.68 7.66 -4.94
CA PHE A 21 -0.89 8.03 -6.12
C PHE A 21 0.01 9.25 -5.88
N SER A 22 -0.54 10.33 -5.32
CA SER A 22 0.24 11.53 -5.01
C SER A 22 1.37 11.27 -4.03
N ASP A 23 1.12 10.42 -3.04
CA ASP A 23 2.07 10.13 -1.98
C ASP A 23 3.21 9.22 -2.47
N VAL A 24 2.91 8.20 -3.28
CA VAL A 24 3.95 7.33 -3.88
C VAL A 24 4.77 8.07 -4.94
N LYS A 25 4.15 8.95 -5.72
CA LYS A 25 4.85 9.77 -6.70
C LYS A 25 5.87 10.71 -6.05
N ASP A 26 5.55 11.21 -4.86
CA ASP A 26 6.40 12.14 -4.12
C ASP A 26 7.29 11.46 -3.06
N LEU A 27 7.32 10.12 -3.05
CA LEU A 27 8.09 9.36 -2.08
C LEU A 27 9.59 9.51 -2.35
N SER A 28 10.35 9.93 -1.32
CA SER A 28 11.79 10.19 -1.36
C SER A 28 12.54 9.45 -0.24
N PRO A 29 13.87 9.32 -0.30
CA PRO A 29 14.67 8.62 0.72
C PRO A 29 14.46 9.13 2.15
N GLU A 30 14.19 10.42 2.36
CA GLU A 30 13.91 11.02 3.67
C GLU A 30 12.67 10.45 4.37
N HIS A 31 11.75 9.85 3.61
CA HIS A 31 10.55 9.20 4.15
C HIS A 31 10.81 7.78 4.67
N LEU A 32 12.00 7.21 4.39
CA LEU A 32 12.40 5.90 4.90
C LEU A 32 13.15 6.07 6.21
N VAL A 33 12.59 5.50 7.27
CA VAL A 33 13.13 5.61 8.63
C VAL A 33 13.29 4.22 9.23
N LYS A 34 14.41 3.95 9.87
CA LYS A 34 14.60 2.74 10.68
C LYS A 34 14.21 3.04 12.13
N ASP A 35 13.48 2.12 12.74
CA ASP A 35 13.17 2.19 14.15
C ASP A 35 14.33 1.69 15.03
N ASN A 36 14.13 1.67 16.35
CA ASN A 36 15.14 1.23 17.31
C ASN A 36 15.51 -0.25 17.20
N LYS A 37 14.70 -1.05 16.48
CA LYS A 37 14.93 -2.47 16.20
C LYS A 37 15.57 -2.70 14.82
N GLY A 38 15.81 -1.61 14.06
CA GLY A 38 16.32 -1.67 12.71
C GLY A 38 15.27 -1.96 11.63
N GLU A 39 13.99 -2.03 12.00
CA GLU A 39 12.90 -2.26 11.05
C GLU A 39 12.64 -1.00 10.21
N LEU A 40 12.40 -1.22 8.92
CA LEU A 40 12.21 -0.13 7.96
C LEU A 40 10.75 0.33 7.94
N TRP A 41 10.54 1.64 8.02
CA TRP A 41 9.24 2.29 8.00
C TRP A 41 9.17 3.38 6.94
N ILE A 42 7.99 3.55 6.33
CA ILE A 42 7.64 4.76 5.59
C ILE A 42 6.91 5.69 6.52
N ARG A 43 7.46 6.89 6.73
CA ARG A 43 6.83 7.97 7.47
C ARG A 43 6.67 9.19 6.57
N LYS A 44 5.44 9.44 6.16
CA LYS A 44 5.14 10.51 5.20
C LYS A 44 3.79 11.14 5.53
N ASN A 45 3.76 12.47 5.59
CA ASN A 45 2.49 13.19 5.66
C ASN A 45 1.71 12.99 4.36
N ARG A 46 0.48 12.51 4.49
CA ARG A 46 -0.42 12.34 3.36
C ARG A 46 -0.73 13.69 2.72
N GLN A 47 -0.61 13.79 1.41
CA GLN A 47 -0.79 15.07 0.70
C GLN A 47 -2.20 15.64 0.87
N LYS A 48 -3.22 14.79 0.86
CA LYS A 48 -4.64 15.18 0.98
C LYS A 48 -5.04 15.61 2.39
N THR A 49 -4.65 14.85 3.42
CA THR A 49 -5.14 15.04 4.81
C THR A 49 -4.11 15.70 5.73
N LYS A 50 -2.86 15.79 5.29
CA LYS A 50 -1.70 16.25 6.09
C LYS A 50 -1.41 15.37 7.32
N ILE A 51 -2.06 14.21 7.43
CA ILE A 51 -1.87 13.27 8.53
C ILE A 51 -0.72 12.33 8.18
N MET A 52 0.10 12.03 9.19
CA MET A 52 1.24 11.13 9.07
C MET A 52 0.78 9.70 8.77
N CYS A 53 1.24 9.13 7.67
CA CYS A 53 1.20 7.70 7.41
C CYS A 53 2.43 7.06 8.06
N ASN A 54 2.21 6.05 8.91
CA ASN A 54 3.27 5.24 9.51
C ASN A 54 3.09 3.81 9.02
N ILE A 55 3.90 3.40 8.05
CA ILE A 55 3.74 2.14 7.34
C ILE A 55 5.00 1.30 7.52
N PRO A 56 4.93 0.12 8.17
CA PRO A 56 6.04 -0.81 8.19
C PRO A 56 6.26 -1.36 6.77
N VAL A 57 7.51 -1.41 6.35
CA VAL A 57 7.86 -1.86 4.98
C VAL A 57 7.93 -3.38 4.95
N LEU A 58 6.94 -4.01 4.34
CA LEU A 58 6.91 -5.45 4.14
C LEU A 58 7.97 -5.92 3.14
N PRO A 59 8.43 -7.19 3.19
CA PRO A 59 9.51 -7.71 2.32
C PRO A 59 9.28 -7.47 0.83
N VAL A 60 8.04 -7.58 0.34
CA VAL A 60 7.69 -7.31 -1.07
C VAL A 60 7.96 -5.85 -1.43
N ALA A 61 7.55 -4.92 -0.58
CA ALA A 61 7.80 -3.49 -0.80
C ALA A 61 9.30 -3.18 -0.70
N ALA A 62 10.02 -3.79 0.24
CA ALA A 62 11.46 -3.63 0.41
C ALA A 62 12.23 -4.10 -0.83
N SER A 63 11.85 -5.24 -1.42
CA SER A 63 12.50 -5.75 -2.65
C SER A 63 12.29 -4.83 -3.85
N ILE A 64 11.14 -4.17 -3.94
CA ILE A 64 10.89 -3.17 -4.98
C ILE A 64 11.74 -1.92 -4.76
N LEU A 65 11.86 -1.43 -3.53
CA LEU A 65 12.74 -0.30 -3.21
C LEU A 65 14.20 -0.60 -3.57
N GLU A 66 14.70 -1.79 -3.25
CA GLU A 66 16.07 -2.20 -3.61
C GLU A 66 16.27 -2.26 -5.13
N LYS A 67 15.29 -2.80 -5.87
CA LYS A 67 15.31 -2.84 -7.35
C LYS A 67 15.48 -1.44 -7.97
N TYR A 68 14.87 -0.41 -7.38
CA TYR A 68 14.90 0.97 -7.90
C TYR A 68 15.89 1.89 -7.18
N LYS A 69 16.83 1.35 -6.39
CA LYS A 69 17.83 2.13 -5.65
C LYS A 69 18.60 3.12 -6.51
N ASN A 70 19.07 2.68 -7.68
CA ASN A 70 19.78 3.56 -8.62
C ASN A 70 18.91 4.71 -9.14
N VAL A 71 17.60 4.48 -9.30
CA VAL A 71 16.64 5.54 -9.68
C VAL A 71 16.53 6.56 -8.57
N ALA A 72 16.49 6.11 -7.32
CA ALA A 72 16.44 6.99 -6.15
C ALA A 72 17.70 7.87 -6.06
N GLU A 73 18.87 7.31 -6.28
CA GLU A 73 20.14 8.03 -6.28
C GLU A 73 20.20 9.11 -7.37
N CYS A 74 19.66 8.83 -8.57
CA CYS A 74 19.69 9.75 -9.70
C CYS A 74 18.58 10.83 -9.64
N THR A 75 17.42 10.50 -9.13
CA THR A 75 16.21 11.36 -9.24
C THR A 75 15.74 11.95 -7.91
N GLY A 76 16.23 11.45 -6.78
CA GLY A 76 15.74 11.77 -5.45
C GLY A 76 14.34 11.21 -5.14
N LYS A 77 13.77 10.40 -6.04
CA LYS A 77 12.47 9.72 -5.85
C LYS A 77 12.67 8.21 -5.77
N LEU A 78 12.04 7.56 -4.79
CA LEU A 78 12.24 6.13 -4.55
C LEU A 78 11.76 5.23 -5.69
N LEU A 79 10.76 5.67 -6.46
CA LEU A 79 10.15 4.88 -7.52
C LEU A 79 9.95 5.69 -8.81
N PRO A 80 10.05 5.05 -9.99
CA PRO A 80 9.81 5.70 -11.29
C PRO A 80 8.31 5.79 -11.59
N VAL A 81 7.60 6.71 -10.94
CA VAL A 81 6.14 6.87 -11.06
C VAL A 81 5.82 7.77 -12.26
N PHE A 82 5.07 7.22 -13.23
CA PHE A 82 4.55 7.99 -14.37
C PHE A 82 3.40 8.93 -13.96
N SER A 83 2.91 9.74 -14.91
CA SER A 83 1.68 10.51 -14.69
C SER A 83 0.50 9.57 -14.41
N ASN A 84 -0.52 10.07 -13.69
CA ASN A 84 -1.70 9.26 -13.35
C ASN A 84 -2.38 8.66 -14.59
N GLN A 85 -2.47 9.44 -15.66
CA GLN A 85 -3.04 8.98 -16.93
C GLN A 85 -2.24 7.83 -17.53
N ARG A 86 -0.91 7.92 -17.56
CA ARG A 86 -0.04 6.83 -18.06
C ARG A 86 -0.08 5.60 -17.17
N MET A 87 -0.09 5.78 -15.84
CA MET A 87 -0.25 4.66 -14.91
C MET A 87 -1.52 3.89 -15.20
N ASN A 88 -2.67 4.59 -15.31
CA ASN A 88 -3.96 3.95 -15.58
C ASN A 88 -4.01 3.26 -16.95
N SER A 89 -3.41 3.84 -17.98
CA SER A 89 -3.33 3.23 -19.32
C SER A 89 -2.56 1.91 -19.29
N TYR A 90 -1.38 1.87 -18.67
CA TYR A 90 -0.59 0.65 -18.57
C TYR A 90 -1.19 -0.38 -17.60
N LEU A 91 -1.87 0.05 -16.54
CA LEU A 91 -2.60 -0.86 -15.65
C LEU A 91 -3.74 -1.56 -16.37
N LYS A 92 -4.42 -0.87 -17.29
CA LYS A 92 -5.43 -1.49 -18.17
C LYS A 92 -4.81 -2.55 -19.08
N GLU A 93 -3.68 -2.24 -19.71
CA GLU A 93 -2.94 -3.21 -20.53
C GLU A 93 -2.51 -4.43 -19.71
N ILE A 94 -2.00 -4.23 -18.50
CA ILE A 94 -1.65 -5.32 -17.58
C ILE A 94 -2.89 -6.16 -17.24
N ALA A 95 -4.01 -5.52 -16.91
CA ALA A 95 -5.25 -6.22 -16.59
C ALA A 95 -5.73 -7.08 -17.76
N ASP A 96 -5.72 -6.55 -18.97
CA ASP A 96 -6.12 -7.25 -20.19
C ASP A 96 -5.23 -8.48 -20.44
N VAL A 97 -3.91 -8.33 -20.35
CA VAL A 97 -2.95 -9.44 -20.53
C VAL A 97 -3.09 -10.51 -19.44
N CYS A 98 -3.39 -10.11 -18.20
CA CYS A 98 -3.56 -11.02 -17.06
C CYS A 98 -4.97 -11.61 -16.95
N GLY A 99 -5.91 -11.26 -17.80
CA GLY A 99 -7.32 -11.70 -17.70
C GLY A 99 -8.04 -11.14 -16.48
N ILE A 100 -7.63 -9.97 -15.99
CA ILE A 100 -8.23 -9.32 -14.82
C ILE A 100 -9.35 -8.39 -15.30
N HIS A 101 -10.59 -8.74 -15.02
CA HIS A 101 -11.77 -7.96 -15.43
C HIS A 101 -12.10 -6.76 -14.52
N LYS A 102 -11.26 -6.48 -13.52
CA LYS A 102 -11.42 -5.34 -12.61
C LYS A 102 -10.60 -4.16 -13.10
N ASN A 103 -11.12 -2.94 -12.87
CA ASN A 103 -10.36 -1.73 -13.14
C ASN A 103 -9.23 -1.58 -12.12
N LEU A 104 -7.99 -1.73 -12.58
CA LEU A 104 -6.80 -1.54 -11.76
C LEU A 104 -6.43 -0.05 -11.71
N SER A 105 -6.20 0.44 -10.49
CA SER A 105 -5.74 1.80 -10.22
C SER A 105 -4.97 1.84 -8.90
N THR A 106 -4.21 2.90 -8.65
CA THR A 106 -3.56 3.08 -7.34
C THR A 106 -4.58 3.16 -6.20
N HIS A 107 -5.80 3.62 -6.48
CA HIS A 107 -6.90 3.60 -5.50
C HIS A 107 -7.33 2.17 -5.17
N THR A 108 -7.49 1.30 -6.18
CA THR A 108 -7.77 -0.13 -5.96
C THR A 108 -6.64 -0.84 -5.22
N ALA A 109 -5.38 -0.48 -5.49
CA ALA A 109 -4.23 -1.02 -4.75
C ALA A 109 -4.30 -0.66 -3.26
N ARG A 110 -4.58 0.60 -2.95
CA ARG A 110 -4.77 1.07 -1.57
C ARG A 110 -5.95 0.39 -0.86
N HIS A 111 -7.04 0.15 -1.59
CA HIS A 111 -8.18 -0.62 -1.10
C HIS A 111 -7.78 -2.06 -0.76
N SER A 112 -7.03 -2.72 -1.65
CA SER A 112 -6.50 -4.08 -1.43
C SER A 112 -5.55 -4.14 -0.22
N TYR A 113 -4.72 -3.10 0.00
CA TYR A 113 -3.91 -3.00 1.21
C TYR A 113 -4.76 -3.02 2.48
N ALA A 114 -5.77 -2.15 2.54
CA ALA A 114 -6.63 -2.07 3.71
C ALA A 114 -7.38 -3.38 3.98
N THR A 115 -7.95 -4.00 2.93
CA THR A 115 -8.79 -5.19 3.06
C THR A 115 -7.98 -6.49 3.12
N SER A 116 -7.28 -6.82 2.05
CA SER A 116 -6.65 -8.14 1.86
C SER A 116 -5.34 -8.28 2.62
N ILE A 117 -4.55 -7.19 2.69
CA ILE A 117 -3.25 -7.24 3.38
C ILE A 117 -3.43 -7.01 4.89
N CYS A 118 -4.23 -6.02 5.30
CA CYS A 118 -4.34 -5.63 6.70
C CYS A 118 -5.52 -6.31 7.41
N LEU A 119 -6.76 -5.91 7.13
CA LEU A 119 -7.92 -6.35 7.89
C LEU A 119 -8.15 -7.86 7.81
N ALA A 120 -7.98 -8.49 6.66
CA ALA A 120 -8.11 -9.94 6.49
C ALA A 120 -7.07 -10.74 7.32
N ASN A 121 -5.96 -10.12 7.69
CA ASN A 121 -4.92 -10.69 8.52
C ASN A 121 -4.97 -10.21 10.00
N GLY A 122 -6.06 -9.61 10.42
CA GLY A 122 -6.31 -9.26 11.81
C GLY A 122 -5.70 -7.93 12.27
N VAL A 123 -5.23 -7.08 11.36
CA VAL A 123 -4.81 -5.72 11.73
C VAL A 123 -6.04 -4.91 12.14
N SER A 124 -5.97 -4.21 13.27
CA SER A 124 -7.10 -3.42 13.78
C SER A 124 -7.45 -2.26 12.84
N MET A 125 -8.72 -1.84 12.87
CA MET A 125 -9.22 -0.72 12.09
C MET A 125 -8.48 0.59 12.41
N GLU A 126 -8.13 0.79 13.66
CA GLU A 126 -7.38 1.96 14.13
C GLU A 126 -5.96 1.99 13.54
N ASN A 127 -5.29 0.86 13.49
CA ASN A 127 -3.97 0.75 12.90
C ASN A 127 -4.01 0.96 11.38
N VAL A 128 -5.02 0.38 10.71
CA VAL A 128 -5.23 0.62 9.26
C VAL A 128 -5.47 2.10 9.00
N ALA A 129 -6.31 2.78 9.79
CA ALA A 129 -6.55 4.21 9.66
C ALA A 129 -5.26 5.03 9.81
N LYS A 130 -4.42 4.72 10.80
CA LYS A 130 -3.12 5.36 11.00
C LYS A 130 -2.15 5.14 9.83
N MET A 131 -2.05 3.91 9.34
CA MET A 131 -1.19 3.59 8.18
C MET A 131 -1.66 4.31 6.92
N LEU A 132 -2.97 4.44 6.74
CA LEU A 132 -3.57 5.13 5.59
C LEU A 132 -3.61 6.66 5.73
N GLY A 133 -3.26 7.23 6.89
CA GLY A 133 -3.36 8.67 7.15
C GLY A 133 -4.80 9.17 7.09
N HIS A 134 -5.74 8.42 7.66
CA HIS A 134 -7.12 8.85 7.85
C HIS A 134 -7.23 9.66 9.15
N ALA A 135 -8.07 10.69 9.16
CA ALA A 135 -8.31 11.53 10.35
C ALA A 135 -8.96 10.72 11.48
N ASP A 136 -9.83 9.80 11.12
CA ASP A 136 -10.52 8.89 12.03
C ASP A 136 -10.82 7.55 11.35
N THR A 137 -11.42 6.63 12.09
CA THR A 137 -11.80 5.31 11.58
C THR A 137 -13.04 5.32 10.71
N SER A 138 -13.78 6.42 10.60
CA SER A 138 -15.02 6.48 9.84
C SER A 138 -14.82 6.18 8.35
N VAL A 139 -13.74 6.69 7.77
CA VAL A 139 -13.34 6.42 6.38
C VAL A 139 -12.96 4.94 6.20
N THR A 140 -12.42 4.30 7.24
CA THR A 140 -12.00 2.90 7.22
C THR A 140 -13.19 1.94 7.37
N LYS A 141 -14.33 2.39 7.88
CA LYS A 141 -15.56 1.58 8.03
C LYS A 141 -16.13 1.04 6.71
N HIS A 142 -15.75 1.61 5.57
CA HIS A 142 -16.09 1.05 4.26
C HIS A 142 -15.56 -0.38 4.05
N TYR A 143 -14.64 -0.84 4.89
CA TYR A 143 -14.06 -2.18 4.86
C TYR A 143 -14.71 -3.15 5.86
N ALA A 144 -15.86 -2.81 6.44
CA ALA A 144 -16.52 -3.54 7.54
C ALA A 144 -16.77 -5.03 7.24
N ARG A 145 -17.07 -5.39 5.99
CA ARG A 145 -17.30 -6.80 5.60
C ARG A 145 -16.12 -7.72 5.91
N VAL A 146 -14.90 -7.20 5.90
CA VAL A 146 -13.69 -7.97 6.24
C VAL A 146 -13.63 -8.24 7.74
N LEU A 147 -14.18 -7.34 8.56
CA LEU A 147 -14.24 -7.49 10.02
C LEU A 147 -15.11 -8.64 10.47
N ASP A 148 -16.26 -8.87 9.82
CA ASP A 148 -17.15 -9.98 10.18
C ASP A 148 -16.46 -11.33 10.01
N GLN A 149 -15.66 -11.50 8.97
CA GLN A 149 -14.83 -12.69 8.78
C GLN A 149 -13.77 -12.84 9.89
N ASN A 150 -13.19 -11.73 10.33
CA ASN A 150 -12.21 -11.73 11.43
C ASN A 150 -12.84 -12.08 12.76
N ILE A 151 -14.06 -11.57 13.05
CA ILE A 151 -14.83 -11.92 14.25
C ILE A 151 -15.01 -13.45 14.33
N PHE A 152 -15.44 -14.06 13.23
CA PHE A 152 -15.62 -15.50 13.19
C PHE A 152 -14.31 -16.27 13.45
N LYS A 153 -13.22 -15.87 12.80
CA LYS A 153 -11.88 -16.46 13.00
C LYS A 153 -11.38 -16.31 14.44
N ASP A 154 -11.61 -15.15 15.04
CA ASP A 154 -11.17 -14.88 16.41
C ASP A 154 -11.98 -15.70 17.40
N MET A 155 -13.29 -15.85 17.19
CA MET A 155 -14.13 -16.73 18.01
C MET A 155 -13.78 -18.21 17.86
N GLN A 156 -13.32 -18.64 16.67
CA GLN A 156 -12.77 -20.00 16.51
C GLN A 156 -11.50 -20.23 17.33
N LYS A 157 -10.62 -19.22 17.42
CA LYS A 157 -9.42 -19.31 18.30
C LYS A 157 -9.83 -19.43 19.76
N VAL A 158 -10.79 -18.63 20.22
CA VAL A 158 -11.33 -18.74 21.60
C VAL A 158 -11.87 -20.14 21.85
N ASN A 159 -12.68 -20.67 20.93
CA ASN A 159 -13.24 -22.01 21.04
C ASN A 159 -12.16 -23.11 21.10
N SER A 160 -11.02 -22.92 20.44
CA SER A 160 -9.90 -23.86 20.49
C SER A 160 -9.09 -23.79 21.79
N CYS A 161 -9.28 -22.73 22.59
CA CYS A 161 -8.61 -22.53 23.89
C CYS A 161 -9.47 -22.97 25.08
N LEU A 162 -10.76 -23.30 24.86
CA LEU A 162 -11.70 -23.80 25.87
C LEU A 162 -11.78 -25.32 25.84
#